data_da39de99bc10830a31fef477e34764f9
#
_entry.id   da39de99bc10830a31fef477e34764f9
#
_cell.length_a   1.000
_cell.length_b   1.000
_cell.length_c   1.000
_cell.angle_alpha   90.00
_cell.angle_beta   90.00
_cell.angle_gamma   90.00
#
_symmetry.space_group_name_H-M   'P 1'
#
loop_
_entity.id
_entity.type
_entity.pdbx_description
1 polymer ?
#
loop_
_entity_poly.entity_id
_entity_poly.type
_entity_poly.pdbx_seq_one_letter_code
_entity_poly.pdbx_strand_id
1 'polypeptide(L)'
;MTLPTDYPFKPPVIKFVTRTYHPNITNDSLGNVCLAILKPENWKPSTKIAAVLEAVRNLMIEPQPDDPLEERVAEEYRNERAEWEKKVKYHVEKYAMEPPVFPAGP
;
A
#
# COMPACT_ATOMS: atom_id res chain seq x y z
N MET A 1 -4.13 8.73 4.46
CA MET A 1 -4.23 9.40 3.14
C MET A 1 -4.10 10.90 3.34
N THR A 2 -3.33 11.55 2.50
CA THR A 2 -3.13 12.98 2.55
C THR A 2 -3.43 13.58 1.17
N LEU A 3 -4.21 14.66 1.14
CA LEU A 3 -4.53 15.35 -0.10
C LEU A 3 -3.57 16.53 -0.30
N PRO A 4 -2.90 16.61 -1.47
CA PRO A 4 -2.08 17.78 -1.77
C PRO A 4 -2.94 19.04 -2.00
N THR A 5 -2.31 20.22 -1.91
CA THR A 5 -3.02 21.49 -2.14
C THR A 5 -3.59 21.58 -3.56
N ASP A 6 -2.98 20.87 -4.53
CA ASP A 6 -3.42 20.86 -5.92
C ASP A 6 -4.45 19.76 -6.23
N TYR A 7 -4.92 19.06 -5.20
CA TYR A 7 -5.99 18.08 -5.40
C TYR A 7 -7.24 18.78 -5.96
N PRO A 8 -7.96 18.21 -6.95
CA PRO A 8 -7.82 16.87 -7.54
C PRO A 8 -6.90 16.77 -8.76
N PHE A 9 -6.14 17.80 -9.08
CA PHE A 9 -5.25 17.79 -10.24
C PHE A 9 -4.00 16.95 -10.00
N LYS A 10 -3.60 16.81 -8.74
CA LYS A 10 -2.58 15.86 -8.33
C LYS A 10 -3.18 14.76 -7.48
N PRO A 11 -2.63 13.53 -7.54
CA PRO A 11 -3.18 12.41 -6.78
C PRO A 11 -3.00 12.59 -5.28
N PRO A 12 -3.87 11.94 -4.47
CA PRO A 12 -3.67 11.88 -3.02
C PRO A 12 -2.42 11.05 -2.70
N VAL A 13 -1.84 11.32 -1.53
CA VAL A 13 -0.72 10.54 -1.01
C VAL A 13 -1.28 9.49 -0.05
N ILE A 14 -0.99 8.21 -0.33
CA ILE A 14 -1.45 7.09 0.49
C ILE A 14 -0.25 6.39 1.12
N LYS A 15 -0.32 6.18 2.43
CA LYS A 15 0.69 5.46 3.19
C LYS A 15 0.01 4.53 4.19
N PHE A 16 0.60 3.36 4.39
CA PHE A 16 0.15 2.45 5.43
C PHE A 16 0.78 2.86 6.77
N VAL A 17 -0.05 3.01 7.78
CA VAL A 17 0.40 3.29 9.14
C VAL A 17 0.97 2.01 9.77
N THR A 18 0.30 0.89 9.53
CA THR A 18 0.75 -0.42 9.98
C THR A 18 1.85 -0.95 9.07
N ARG A 19 2.93 -1.45 9.65
CA ARG A 19 4.02 -2.07 8.92
C ARG A 19 3.51 -3.31 8.18
N THR A 20 3.75 -3.39 6.87
CA THR A 20 3.13 -4.39 6.00
C THR A 20 4.20 -5.10 5.16
N TYR A 21 4.12 -6.43 5.08
CA TYR A 21 5.00 -7.24 4.25
C TYR A 21 4.32 -7.49 2.90
N HIS A 22 4.64 -6.65 1.91
CA HIS A 22 3.95 -6.67 0.61
C HIS A 22 4.88 -6.14 -0.49
N PRO A 23 4.87 -6.72 -1.71
CA PRO A 23 5.74 -6.27 -2.80
C PRO A 23 5.60 -4.80 -3.17
N ASN A 24 4.42 -4.22 -3.02
CA ASN A 24 4.09 -2.87 -3.46
C ASN A 24 3.98 -1.86 -2.33
N ILE A 25 4.41 -2.23 -1.12
CA ILE A 25 4.38 -1.37 0.07
C ILE A 25 5.74 -1.44 0.74
N THR A 26 6.33 -0.28 1.06
CA THR A 26 7.62 -0.28 1.74
C THR A 26 7.52 -0.88 3.14
N ASN A 27 8.43 -1.79 3.46
CA ASN A 27 8.46 -2.49 4.75
C ASN A 27 9.27 -1.70 5.78
N ASP A 28 8.75 -0.52 6.10
CA ASP A 28 9.37 0.38 7.06
C ASP A 28 8.28 1.24 7.72
N SER A 29 8.69 2.23 8.49
CA SER A 29 7.75 3.16 9.14
C SER A 29 7.09 4.15 8.15
N LEU A 30 7.58 4.22 6.91
CA LEU A 30 7.03 5.14 5.90
C LEU A 30 5.76 4.61 5.27
N GLY A 31 5.68 3.29 5.03
CA GLY A 31 4.49 2.65 4.47
C GLY A 31 4.08 3.15 3.10
N ASN A 32 5.06 3.53 2.25
CA ASN A 32 4.77 4.00 0.90
C ASN A 32 4.08 2.91 0.08
N VAL A 33 3.13 3.32 -0.76
CA VAL A 33 2.34 2.41 -1.59
C VAL A 33 2.56 2.72 -3.06
N CYS A 34 2.80 1.69 -3.87
CA CYS A 34 2.84 1.81 -5.33
C CYS A 34 1.49 1.37 -5.90
N LEU A 35 0.70 2.33 -6.38
CA LEU A 35 -0.57 2.09 -7.06
C LEU A 35 -0.53 2.70 -8.45
N ALA A 36 -0.85 1.88 -9.47
CA ALA A 36 -0.84 2.34 -10.85
C ALA A 36 -1.75 3.55 -11.07
N ILE A 37 -2.93 3.55 -10.46
CA ILE A 37 -3.91 4.64 -10.60
C ILE A 37 -3.39 5.98 -10.06
N LEU A 38 -2.43 5.96 -9.13
CA LEU A 38 -1.87 7.17 -8.52
C LEU A 38 -0.64 7.69 -9.22
N LYS A 39 -0.12 6.98 -10.21
CA LYS A 39 1.04 7.45 -10.98
C LYS A 39 0.65 8.68 -11.78
N PRO A 40 1.56 9.69 -11.90
CA PRO A 40 1.24 10.94 -12.62
C PRO A 40 0.68 10.72 -14.03
N GLU A 41 1.21 9.72 -14.75
CA GLU A 41 0.77 9.38 -16.11
C GLU A 41 -0.63 8.77 -16.17
N ASN A 42 -1.14 8.25 -15.05
CA ASN A 42 -2.44 7.57 -14.97
C ASN A 42 -3.49 8.33 -14.20
N TRP A 43 -3.09 9.27 -13.37
CA TRP A 43 -4.02 10.00 -12.52
C TRP A 43 -4.95 10.89 -13.33
N LYS A 44 -6.24 10.86 -12.98
CA LYS A 44 -7.27 11.71 -13.58
C LYS A 44 -7.98 12.49 -12.48
N PRO A 45 -8.19 13.81 -12.66
CA PRO A 45 -8.91 14.62 -11.66
C PRO A 45 -10.32 14.13 -11.35
N SER A 46 -10.95 13.40 -12.29
CA SER A 46 -12.27 12.82 -12.11
C SER A 46 -12.27 11.56 -11.26
N THR A 47 -11.12 11.01 -10.89
CA THR A 47 -11.03 9.80 -10.09
C THR A 47 -11.53 10.07 -8.67
N LYS A 48 -12.48 9.25 -8.23
CA LYS A 48 -13.07 9.38 -6.89
C LYS A 48 -12.20 8.71 -5.83
N ILE A 49 -12.23 9.24 -4.63
CA ILE A 49 -11.50 8.66 -3.48
C ILE A 49 -11.95 7.21 -3.23
N ALA A 50 -13.24 6.91 -3.40
CA ALA A 50 -13.75 5.54 -3.25
C ALA A 50 -13.04 4.57 -4.21
N ALA A 51 -12.77 5.00 -5.46
CA ALA A 51 -12.05 4.19 -6.43
C ALA A 51 -10.59 3.96 -6.01
N VAL A 52 -9.96 4.97 -5.41
CA VAL A 52 -8.60 4.85 -4.88
C VAL A 52 -8.54 3.83 -3.74
N LEU A 53 -9.48 3.90 -2.80
CA LEU A 53 -9.54 2.96 -1.67
C LEU A 53 -9.84 1.54 -2.13
N GLU A 54 -10.68 1.38 -3.14
CA GLU A 54 -10.93 0.07 -3.75
C GLU A 54 -9.68 -0.48 -4.43
N ALA A 55 -8.90 0.38 -5.10
CA ALA A 55 -7.64 -0.02 -5.71
C ALA A 55 -6.62 -0.48 -4.66
N VAL A 56 -6.56 0.17 -3.50
CA VAL A 56 -5.71 -0.26 -2.38
C VAL A 56 -6.15 -1.63 -1.89
N ARG A 57 -7.44 -1.84 -1.69
CA ARG A 57 -7.98 -3.13 -1.28
C ARG A 57 -7.62 -4.23 -2.28
N ASN A 58 -7.78 -3.97 -3.56
CA ASN A 58 -7.47 -4.95 -4.61
C ASN A 58 -5.97 -5.26 -4.66
N LEU A 59 -5.11 -4.27 -4.40
CA LEU A 59 -3.67 -4.49 -4.32
C LEU A 59 -3.30 -5.42 -3.16
N MET A 60 -3.98 -5.31 -2.03
CA MET A 60 -3.76 -6.19 -0.89
C MET A 60 -4.16 -7.63 -1.19
N ILE A 61 -5.24 -7.83 -1.96
CA ILE A 61 -5.71 -9.15 -2.38
C ILE A 61 -4.81 -9.73 -3.46
N GLU A 62 -4.41 -8.91 -4.42
CA GLU A 62 -3.62 -9.33 -5.59
C GLU A 62 -2.42 -8.42 -5.78
N PRO A 63 -1.25 -8.75 -5.18
CA PRO A 63 -0.03 -7.98 -5.35
C PRO A 63 0.41 -7.88 -6.81
N GLN A 64 1.13 -6.80 -7.14
CA GLN A 64 1.67 -6.56 -8.47
C GLN A 64 3.19 -6.69 -8.43
N PRO A 65 3.74 -7.92 -8.50
CA PRO A 65 5.18 -8.14 -8.32
C PRO A 65 6.05 -7.60 -9.46
N ASP A 66 5.45 -7.25 -10.60
CA ASP A 66 6.19 -6.72 -11.74
C ASP A 66 6.52 -5.23 -11.62
N ASP A 67 5.93 -4.53 -10.64
CA ASP A 67 6.19 -3.11 -10.37
C ASP A 67 6.41 -2.90 -8.86
N PRO A 68 7.45 -3.54 -8.28
CA PRO A 68 7.61 -3.58 -6.84
C PRO A 68 8.29 -2.34 -6.26
N LEU A 69 7.96 -2.03 -5.00
CA LEU A 69 8.74 -1.14 -4.14
C LEU A 69 9.75 -1.95 -3.31
N GLU A 70 9.45 -3.22 -3.05
CA GLU A 70 10.30 -4.15 -2.32
C GLU A 70 10.64 -5.33 -3.24
N GLU A 71 11.80 -5.25 -3.90
CA GLU A 71 12.25 -6.26 -4.87
C GLU A 71 12.34 -7.66 -4.27
N ARG A 72 12.91 -7.75 -3.08
CA ARG A 72 13.09 -9.02 -2.38
C ARG A 72 11.76 -9.67 -2.03
N VAL A 73 10.78 -8.87 -1.62
CA VAL A 73 9.43 -9.36 -1.29
C VAL A 73 8.71 -9.82 -2.55
N ALA A 74 8.87 -9.08 -3.65
CA ALA A 74 8.30 -9.45 -4.94
C ALA A 74 8.85 -10.77 -5.47
N GLU A 75 10.16 -10.97 -5.35
CA GLU A 75 10.83 -12.21 -5.76
C GLU A 75 10.32 -13.40 -4.92
N GLU A 76 10.21 -13.23 -3.62
CA GLU A 76 9.68 -14.24 -2.72
C GLU A 76 8.23 -14.59 -3.05
N TYR A 77 7.42 -13.57 -3.33
CA TYR A 77 6.02 -13.77 -3.74
C TYR A 77 5.90 -14.61 -5.01
N ARG A 78 6.76 -14.37 -6.00
CA ARG A 78 6.75 -15.11 -7.26
C ARG A 78 7.32 -16.53 -7.14
N ASN A 79 8.43 -16.68 -6.41
CA ASN A 79 9.22 -17.91 -6.43
C ASN A 79 9.10 -18.75 -5.16
N GLU A 80 8.73 -18.13 -4.03
CA GLU A 80 8.66 -18.79 -2.72
C GLU A 80 7.37 -18.39 -1.99
N ARG A 81 6.23 -18.66 -2.61
CA ARG A 81 4.93 -18.22 -2.12
C ARG A 81 4.65 -18.66 -0.68
N ALA A 82 5.01 -19.90 -0.32
CA ALA A 82 4.77 -20.43 1.01
C ALA A 82 5.57 -19.67 2.08
N GLU A 83 6.82 -19.31 1.79
CA GLU A 83 7.64 -18.51 2.68
C GLU A 83 7.11 -17.07 2.79
N TRP A 84 6.65 -16.50 1.68
CA TRP A 84 6.03 -15.19 1.67
C TRP A 84 4.78 -15.17 2.55
N GLU A 85 3.92 -16.17 2.45
CA GLU A 85 2.70 -16.28 3.27
C GLU A 85 3.02 -16.38 4.75
N LYS A 86 4.06 -17.12 5.12
CA LYS A 86 4.51 -17.23 6.52
C LYS A 86 4.95 -15.88 7.06
N LYS A 87 5.73 -15.13 6.26
CA LYS A 87 6.22 -13.81 6.65
C LYS A 87 5.10 -12.78 6.76
N VAL A 88 4.11 -12.85 5.86
CA VAL A 88 2.92 -12.00 5.94
C VAL A 88 2.17 -12.27 7.26
N LYS A 89 1.94 -13.52 7.59
CA LYS A 89 1.30 -13.92 8.85
C LYS A 89 2.06 -13.39 10.06
N TYR A 90 3.39 -13.55 10.05
CA TYR A 90 4.25 -13.05 11.11
C TYR A 90 4.10 -11.54 11.29
N HIS A 91 4.09 -10.78 10.18
CA HIS A 91 3.94 -9.33 10.23
C HIS A 91 2.57 -8.90 10.74
N VAL A 92 1.52 -9.61 10.35
CA VAL A 92 0.17 -9.34 10.86
C VAL A 92 0.13 -9.54 12.37
N GLU A 93 0.68 -10.65 12.86
CA GLU A 93 0.71 -10.93 14.30
C GLU A 93 1.54 -9.91 15.08
N LYS A 94 2.65 -9.45 14.51
CA LYS A 94 3.58 -8.54 15.18
C LYS A 94 3.11 -7.08 15.13
N TYR A 95 2.54 -6.62 14.02
CA TYR A 95 2.30 -5.19 13.78
C TYR A 95 0.83 -4.81 13.63
N ALA A 96 -0.06 -5.75 13.32
CA ALA A 96 -1.44 -5.44 12.97
C ALA A 96 -2.49 -5.97 13.95
N MET A 97 -2.09 -6.56 15.08
CA MET A 97 -3.02 -7.13 16.07
C MET A 97 -3.52 -6.11 17.08
N GLU A 98 -2.90 -4.95 17.17
CA GLU A 98 -3.35 -3.90 18.07
C GLU A 98 -4.41 -3.02 17.41
N PRO A 99 -5.38 -2.50 18.17
CA PRO A 99 -6.36 -1.57 17.62
C PRO A 99 -5.66 -0.33 17.05
N PRO A 100 -6.18 0.25 15.96
CA PRO A 100 -5.57 1.44 15.38
C PRO A 100 -5.68 2.62 16.35
N VAL A 101 -4.62 3.43 16.41
CA VAL A 101 -4.60 4.68 17.17
C VAL A 101 -4.71 5.82 16.14
N PHE A 102 -5.79 6.57 16.23
CA PHE A 102 -5.98 7.71 15.35
C PHE A 102 -5.40 8.97 15.99
N PRO A 103 -4.72 9.82 15.20
CA PRO A 103 -4.26 11.10 15.73
C PRO A 103 -5.44 11.93 16.21
N ALA A 104 -5.24 12.67 17.32
CA ALA A 104 -6.26 13.59 17.79
C ALA A 104 -6.55 14.62 16.69
N GLY A 105 -7.83 14.78 16.36
CA GLY A 105 -8.24 15.73 15.34
C GLY A 105 -7.97 17.17 15.76
N PRO A 106 -7.94 18.09 14.80
CA PRO A 106 -7.82 19.51 15.13
C PRO A 106 -9.05 20.03 15.87
#